data_1feab2961b819e8d893372ee2b139f05
#
_entry.id   1feab2961b819e8d893372ee2b139f05
#
_cell.length_a   1.000
_cell.length_b   1.000
_cell.length_c   1.000
_cell.angle_alpha   90.00
_cell.angle_beta   90.00
_cell.angle_gamma   90.00
#
_symmetry.space_group_name_H-M   'P 1'
#
loop_
_entity.id
_entity.type
_entity.pdbx_description
1 polymer ?
#
loop_
_entity_poly.entity_id
_entity_poly.type
_entity_poly.pdbx_seq_one_letter_code
_entity_poly.pdbx_strand_id
1 'polypeptide(L)'
;MKKFILTLALTGLLAGCSGTQPALHYYSLAADSQQPAAAPVTPQHQLVLRPIALAGQLDRISLVYQLEGQELHFTEYHRWAGSLDDQLNQLTLNGLSTRLPGWVVRQDGGRKGPVLTILVERFQGRYDGRAVLSGRWRLLAEDGSVLREAPFNQVRVLPADGYNALVSELGLGWQQLLDQIADEVRKQG
;
A
#
# COMPACT_ATOMS: atom_id res chain seq x y z
N MET A 1 -45.83 3.49 -49.48
CA MET A 1 -45.24 4.59 -48.69
C MET A 1 -45.25 4.31 -47.19
N LYS A 2 -46.36 3.86 -46.58
CA LYS A 2 -46.41 3.58 -45.10
C LYS A 2 -45.45 2.49 -44.62
N LYS A 3 -45.13 1.45 -45.43
CA LYS A 3 -44.20 0.37 -45.07
C LYS A 3 -42.71 0.82 -45.08
N PHE A 4 -42.36 1.78 -45.95
CA PHE A 4 -41.01 2.36 -46.00
C PHE A 4 -40.67 3.26 -44.81
N ILE A 5 -41.67 3.98 -44.32
CA ILE A 5 -41.52 4.86 -43.14
C ILE A 5 -41.32 4.05 -41.84
N LEU A 6 -42.01 2.90 -41.74
CA LEU A 6 -41.89 2.02 -40.56
C LEU A 6 -40.52 1.35 -40.47
N THR A 7 -39.93 0.99 -41.64
CA THR A 7 -38.60 0.38 -41.65
C THR A 7 -37.50 1.38 -41.33
N LEU A 8 -37.63 2.64 -41.72
CA LEU A 8 -36.66 3.70 -41.41
C LEU A 8 -36.71 4.12 -39.93
N ALA A 9 -37.90 4.06 -39.28
CA ALA A 9 -38.03 4.35 -37.86
C ALA A 9 -37.43 3.27 -36.96
N LEU A 10 -37.41 2.01 -37.38
CA LEU A 10 -36.87 0.89 -36.61
C LEU A 10 -35.32 0.85 -36.63
N THR A 11 -34.68 1.36 -37.70
CA THR A 11 -33.22 1.43 -37.80
C THR A 11 -32.61 2.53 -36.95
N GLY A 12 -33.38 3.59 -36.60
CA GLY A 12 -32.91 4.70 -35.76
C GLY A 12 -32.78 4.36 -34.26
N LEU A 13 -33.41 3.28 -33.79
CA LEU A 13 -33.43 2.89 -32.37
C LEU A 13 -32.21 2.05 -31.93
N LEU A 14 -31.36 1.59 -32.85
CA LEU A 14 -30.16 0.79 -32.54
C LEU A 14 -28.88 1.61 -32.37
N ALA A 15 -28.90 2.91 -32.59
CA ALA A 15 -27.71 3.76 -32.53
C ALA A 15 -27.40 4.33 -31.13
N GLY A 16 -28.09 3.89 -30.08
CA GLY A 16 -28.15 4.58 -28.77
C GLY A 16 -27.29 4.05 -27.64
N CYS A 17 -26.38 3.10 -27.81
CA CYS A 17 -25.61 2.55 -26.68
C CYS A 17 -24.11 2.41 -26.96
N SER A 18 -23.43 3.49 -27.34
CA SER A 18 -21.97 3.56 -27.20
C SER A 18 -21.60 4.34 -25.92
N GLY A 19 -22.00 3.82 -24.76
CA GLY A 19 -21.48 4.29 -23.50
C GLY A 19 -20.00 3.97 -23.43
N THR A 20 -19.13 4.97 -23.45
CA THR A 20 -17.69 4.79 -23.24
C THR A 20 -17.53 4.26 -21.81
N GLN A 21 -17.13 3.00 -21.67
CA GLN A 21 -16.82 2.46 -20.34
C GLN A 21 -15.64 3.24 -19.76
N PRO A 22 -15.69 3.63 -18.48
CA PRO A 22 -14.59 4.27 -17.81
C PRO A 22 -13.33 3.38 -17.87
N ALA A 23 -12.16 3.97 -18.12
CA ALA A 23 -10.90 3.25 -18.16
C ALA A 23 -10.52 2.74 -16.76
N LEU A 24 -9.96 1.54 -16.69
CA LEU A 24 -9.36 1.01 -15.48
C LEU A 24 -7.97 1.64 -15.28
N HIS A 25 -7.73 2.13 -14.08
CA HIS A 25 -6.46 2.72 -13.66
C HIS A 25 -5.82 1.84 -12.60
N TYR A 26 -4.54 1.49 -12.81
CA TYR A 26 -3.77 0.67 -11.89
C TYR A 26 -2.66 1.50 -11.26
N TYR A 27 -2.48 1.33 -9.93
CA TYR A 27 -1.54 2.08 -9.12
C TYR A 27 -0.56 1.15 -8.45
N SER A 28 0.70 1.55 -8.42
CA SER A 28 1.76 0.84 -7.71
C SER A 28 2.40 1.77 -6.68
N LEU A 29 2.67 1.22 -5.51
CA LEU A 29 3.48 1.87 -4.47
C LEU A 29 4.97 1.78 -4.77
N ALA A 30 5.38 0.97 -5.75
CA ALA A 30 6.74 0.89 -6.25
C ALA A 30 7.10 2.21 -6.92
N ALA A 31 7.27 3.18 -6.09
CA ALA A 31 7.74 4.49 -6.40
C ALA A 31 9.18 4.43 -6.91
N ASP A 32 9.66 5.52 -7.39
CA ASP A 32 10.98 6.03 -7.65
C ASP A 32 12.13 5.51 -6.76
N SER A 33 12.16 4.22 -6.49
CA SER A 33 13.29 3.56 -5.84
C SER A 33 14.44 3.39 -6.85
N GLN A 34 14.85 4.50 -7.46
CA GLN A 34 16.22 4.66 -7.94
C GLN A 34 17.15 4.80 -6.72
N GLN A 35 17.00 3.88 -5.78
CA GLN A 35 17.93 3.81 -4.67
C GLN A 35 19.15 3.05 -5.17
N PRO A 36 20.36 3.64 -5.06
CA PRO A 36 21.58 2.94 -5.40
C PRO A 36 21.61 1.61 -4.63
N ALA A 37 21.94 0.53 -5.30
CA ALA A 37 22.19 -0.75 -4.63
C ALA A 37 23.18 -0.48 -3.49
N ALA A 38 22.80 -0.82 -2.26
CA ALA A 38 23.69 -0.69 -1.13
C ALA A 38 24.98 -1.43 -1.45
N ALA A 39 26.14 -0.81 -1.16
CA ALA A 39 27.42 -1.46 -1.34
C ALA A 39 27.43 -2.80 -0.59
N PRO A 40 28.05 -3.86 -1.13
CA PRO A 40 28.09 -5.15 -0.47
C PRO A 40 28.78 -5.03 0.89
N VAL A 41 27.98 -5.09 1.94
CA VAL A 41 28.46 -5.11 3.34
C VAL A 41 28.33 -6.53 3.84
N THR A 42 29.35 -7.03 4.52
CA THR A 42 29.23 -8.32 5.21
C THR A 42 28.19 -8.18 6.33
N PRO A 43 27.04 -8.86 6.25
CA PRO A 43 25.97 -8.66 7.22
C PRO A 43 26.41 -9.24 8.59
N GLN A 44 26.23 -8.44 9.63
CA GLN A 44 26.52 -8.83 11.02
C GLN A 44 25.23 -9.20 11.77
N HIS A 45 24.09 -8.68 11.30
CA HIS A 45 22.78 -8.85 11.94
C HIS A 45 21.74 -9.30 10.94
N GLN A 46 20.68 -9.93 11.43
CA GLN A 46 19.52 -10.33 10.64
C GLN A 46 18.24 -9.73 11.23
N LEU A 47 17.32 -9.32 10.36
CA LEU A 47 15.95 -8.97 10.70
C LEU A 47 15.00 -9.85 9.89
N VAL A 48 14.13 -10.57 10.57
CA VAL A 48 13.09 -11.38 9.91
C VAL A 48 11.82 -10.55 9.79
N LEU A 49 11.41 -10.24 8.56
CA LEU A 49 10.12 -9.60 8.28
C LEU A 49 9.07 -10.71 8.10
N ARG A 50 8.04 -10.72 8.93
CA ARG A 50 6.84 -11.53 8.68
C ARG A 50 5.99 -10.90 7.58
N PRO A 51 5.23 -11.67 6.80
CA PRO A 51 4.28 -11.13 5.85
C PRO A 51 3.40 -10.08 6.51
N ILE A 52 3.22 -8.95 5.83
CA ILE A 52 2.42 -7.84 6.36
C ILE A 52 0.95 -8.26 6.37
N ALA A 53 0.34 -8.13 7.54
CA ALA A 53 -1.07 -8.42 7.70
C ALA A 53 -1.91 -7.18 7.36
N LEU A 54 -2.99 -7.36 6.63
CA LEU A 54 -3.96 -6.31 6.31
C LEU A 54 -5.28 -6.57 7.06
N ALA A 55 -5.93 -5.49 7.50
CA ALA A 55 -7.33 -5.57 7.89
C ALA A 55 -8.20 -5.94 6.68
N GLY A 56 -9.27 -6.72 6.91
CA GLY A 56 -10.05 -7.34 5.83
C GLY A 56 -10.61 -6.39 4.77
N GLN A 57 -10.89 -5.12 5.14
CA GLN A 57 -11.32 -4.10 4.17
C GLN A 57 -10.20 -3.69 3.19
N LEU A 58 -8.93 -3.97 3.50
CA LEU A 58 -7.77 -3.69 2.65
C LEU A 58 -7.35 -4.88 1.78
N ASP A 59 -7.81 -6.08 2.12
CA ASP A 59 -7.54 -7.31 1.36
C ASP A 59 -8.39 -7.35 0.09
N ARG A 60 -8.08 -6.45 -0.82
CA ARG A 60 -8.75 -6.29 -2.11
C ARG A 60 -7.91 -5.50 -3.10
N ILE A 61 -8.24 -5.64 -4.37
CA ILE A 61 -7.56 -4.93 -5.45
C ILE A 61 -7.96 -3.45 -5.55
N SER A 62 -9.15 -3.07 -5.05
CA SER A 62 -9.66 -1.69 -5.11
C SER A 62 -8.90 -0.77 -4.16
N LEU A 63 -8.68 0.47 -4.58
CA LEU A 63 -8.31 1.51 -3.63
C LEU A 63 -9.51 1.77 -2.69
N VAL A 64 -9.20 2.05 -1.44
CA VAL A 64 -10.20 2.34 -0.40
C VAL A 64 -10.27 3.86 -0.18
N TYR A 65 -11.47 4.37 -0.08
CA TYR A 65 -11.73 5.78 0.20
C TYR A 65 -12.81 5.91 1.27
N GLN A 66 -12.51 6.65 2.33
CA GLN A 66 -13.49 6.94 3.38
C GLN A 66 -14.31 8.17 2.98
N LEU A 67 -15.62 8.00 2.91
CA LEU A 67 -16.58 9.08 2.74
C LEU A 67 -16.81 9.81 4.06
N GLU A 68 -17.68 10.79 4.07
CA GLU A 68 -18.06 11.47 5.29
C GLU A 68 -18.69 10.48 6.29
N GLY A 69 -18.32 10.61 7.56
CA GLY A 69 -18.72 9.66 8.58
C GLY A 69 -17.83 8.41 8.59
N GLN A 70 -18.43 7.22 8.58
CA GLN A 70 -17.74 5.94 8.69
C GLN A 70 -17.86 5.05 7.46
N GLU A 71 -18.49 5.56 6.40
CA GLU A 71 -18.69 4.83 5.17
C GLU A 71 -17.38 4.66 4.40
N LEU A 72 -17.11 3.44 3.93
CA LEU A 72 -15.99 3.14 3.04
C LEU A 72 -16.51 2.90 1.63
N HIS A 73 -15.89 3.57 0.69
CA HIS A 73 -16.09 3.38 -0.74
C HIS A 73 -14.91 2.58 -1.33
N PHE A 74 -15.23 1.50 -2.04
CA PHE A 74 -14.27 0.68 -2.77
C PHE A 74 -14.33 1.06 -4.24
N THR A 75 -13.23 1.62 -4.73
CA THR A 75 -13.22 2.19 -6.08
C THR A 75 -13.34 1.10 -7.15
N GLU A 76 -14.19 1.33 -8.13
CA GLU A 76 -14.44 0.37 -9.23
C GLU A 76 -13.33 0.41 -10.28
N TYR A 77 -12.87 1.61 -10.62
CA TYR A 77 -11.97 1.88 -11.75
C TYR A 77 -10.54 2.21 -11.31
N HIS A 78 -10.28 2.37 -10.02
CA HIS A 78 -8.96 2.66 -9.47
C HIS A 78 -8.51 1.52 -8.58
N ARG A 79 -7.47 0.79 -9.00
CA ARG A 79 -7.07 -0.48 -8.42
C ARG A 79 -5.57 -0.51 -8.17
N TRP A 80 -5.16 -1.30 -7.21
CA TRP A 80 -3.76 -1.66 -7.04
C TRP A 80 -3.29 -2.51 -8.22
N ALA A 81 -2.04 -2.34 -8.67
CA ALA A 81 -1.42 -3.12 -9.76
C ALA A 81 -1.04 -4.55 -9.33
N GLY A 82 -1.42 -4.96 -8.15
CA GLY A 82 -1.20 -6.26 -7.53
C GLY A 82 -1.83 -6.25 -6.15
N SER A 83 -1.58 -7.24 -5.31
CA SER A 83 -2.05 -7.22 -3.93
C SER A 83 -1.33 -6.12 -3.12
N LEU A 84 -2.04 -5.47 -2.21
CA LEU A 84 -1.47 -4.39 -1.40
C LEU A 84 -0.40 -4.91 -0.43
N ASP A 85 -0.62 -6.09 0.16
CA ASP A 85 0.34 -6.72 1.08
C ASP A 85 1.66 -7.04 0.37
N ASP A 86 1.65 -7.57 -0.85
CA ASP A 86 2.86 -7.83 -1.63
C ASP A 86 3.63 -6.52 -1.91
N GLN A 87 2.93 -5.45 -2.30
CA GLN A 87 3.56 -4.16 -2.54
C GLN A 87 4.20 -3.60 -1.26
N LEU A 88 3.49 -3.65 -0.13
CA LEU A 88 4.01 -3.21 1.16
C LEU A 88 5.17 -4.09 1.64
N ASN A 89 5.10 -5.41 1.42
CA ASN A 89 6.20 -6.32 1.71
C ASN A 89 7.47 -5.94 0.94
N GLN A 90 7.37 -5.71 -0.36
CA GLN A 90 8.51 -5.31 -1.20
C GLN A 90 9.09 -3.95 -0.77
N LEU A 91 8.22 -2.96 -0.54
CA LEU A 91 8.64 -1.65 -0.04
C LEU A 91 9.37 -1.75 1.31
N THR A 92 8.87 -2.61 2.20
CA THR A 92 9.46 -2.80 3.53
C THR A 92 10.82 -3.50 3.44
N LEU A 93 10.93 -4.57 2.65
CA LEU A 93 12.21 -5.25 2.43
C LEU A 93 13.27 -4.30 1.88
N ASN A 94 12.94 -3.59 0.80
CA ASN A 94 13.86 -2.66 0.15
C ASN A 94 14.18 -1.46 1.06
N GLY A 95 13.14 -0.88 1.66
CA GLY A 95 13.27 0.30 2.49
C GLY A 95 14.07 0.05 3.77
N LEU A 96 13.87 -1.07 4.45
CA LEU A 96 14.65 -1.43 5.63
C LEU A 96 16.09 -1.87 5.26
N SER A 97 16.29 -2.59 4.15
CA SER A 97 17.62 -2.96 3.68
C SER A 97 18.50 -1.75 3.43
N THR A 98 17.93 -0.66 2.92
CA THR A 98 18.66 0.60 2.69
C THR A 98 18.96 1.33 4.00
N ARG A 99 18.02 1.29 4.96
CA ARG A 99 18.10 2.03 6.23
C ARG A 99 18.95 1.33 7.30
N LEU A 100 19.21 0.04 7.12
CA LEU A 100 19.90 -0.80 8.08
C LEU A 100 21.21 -1.36 7.49
N PRO A 101 22.24 -0.52 7.29
CA PRO A 101 23.53 -1.01 6.82
C PRO A 101 24.11 -2.01 7.82
N GLY A 102 24.61 -3.15 7.33
CA GLY A 102 25.11 -4.25 8.18
C GLY A 102 24.03 -5.25 8.61
N TRP A 103 22.78 -5.05 8.25
CA TRP A 103 21.67 -5.97 8.47
C TRP A 103 21.23 -6.64 7.17
N VAL A 104 20.84 -7.91 7.27
CA VAL A 104 20.06 -8.57 6.20
C VAL A 104 18.60 -8.62 6.63
N VAL A 105 17.74 -8.03 5.83
CA VAL A 105 16.28 -8.10 6.02
C VAL A 105 15.74 -9.25 5.15
N ARG A 106 15.06 -10.24 5.73
CA ARG A 106 14.59 -11.45 5.06
C ARG A 106 13.16 -11.79 5.44
N GLN A 107 12.43 -12.42 4.53
CA GLN A 107 11.10 -12.99 4.80
C GLN A 107 11.15 -14.51 5.06
N ASP A 108 12.18 -15.17 4.60
CA ASP A 108 12.34 -16.59 4.81
C ASP A 108 12.69 -16.87 6.29
N GLY A 109 12.02 -17.83 6.87
CA GLY A 109 12.04 -18.13 8.30
C GLY A 109 13.35 -18.67 8.90
N GLY A 110 14.50 -18.12 8.50
CA GLY A 110 15.76 -18.30 9.22
C GLY A 110 15.58 -17.78 10.65
N ARG A 111 15.76 -18.63 11.63
CA ARG A 111 15.44 -18.36 13.06
C ARG A 111 16.48 -17.52 13.79
N LYS A 112 17.32 -16.78 13.12
CA LYS A 112 18.37 -16.00 13.80
C LYS A 112 18.08 -14.51 13.67
N GLY A 113 17.75 -13.87 14.78
CA GLY A 113 17.57 -12.44 14.90
C GLY A 113 16.14 -12.01 15.24
N PRO A 114 15.96 -10.72 15.49
CA PRO A 114 14.65 -10.15 15.82
C PRO A 114 13.65 -10.31 14.65
N VAL A 115 12.36 -10.39 15.02
CA VAL A 115 11.26 -10.59 14.08
C VAL A 115 10.38 -9.33 14.08
N LEU A 116 10.20 -8.74 12.92
CA LEU A 116 9.27 -7.63 12.69
C LEU A 116 7.93 -8.15 12.17
N THR A 117 6.86 -7.72 12.83
CA THR A 117 5.47 -7.93 12.37
C THR A 117 4.78 -6.58 12.20
N ILE A 118 3.99 -6.42 11.15
CA ILE A 118 3.23 -5.20 10.87
C ILE A 118 1.79 -5.60 10.55
N LEU A 119 0.83 -4.94 11.21
CA LEU A 119 -0.59 -5.01 10.89
C LEU A 119 -1.03 -3.63 10.40
N VAL A 120 -1.59 -3.58 9.20
CA VAL A 120 -2.14 -2.36 8.60
C VAL A 120 -3.66 -2.37 8.77
N GLU A 121 -4.17 -1.38 9.47
CA GLU A 121 -5.61 -1.24 9.76
C GLU A 121 -6.30 -0.27 8.79
N ARG A 122 -5.60 0.80 8.38
CA ARG A 122 -6.06 1.77 7.37
C ARG A 122 -4.93 2.09 6.40
N PHE A 123 -5.27 2.16 5.13
CA PHE A 123 -4.39 2.56 4.04
C PHE A 123 -5.27 3.10 2.91
N GLN A 124 -5.73 4.33 3.05
CA GLN A 124 -6.89 4.83 2.31
C GLN A 124 -6.89 6.34 2.14
N GLY A 125 -7.68 6.81 1.15
CA GLY A 125 -8.05 8.22 1.05
C GLY A 125 -9.19 8.56 2.01
N ARG A 126 -9.35 9.87 2.27
CA ARG A 126 -10.45 10.41 3.07
C ARG A 126 -11.10 11.61 2.37
N TYR A 127 -12.39 11.78 2.56
CA TYR A 127 -13.24 12.80 1.91
C TYR A 127 -12.72 14.24 2.04
N ASP A 128 -11.91 14.52 3.05
CA ASP A 128 -11.32 15.83 3.31
C ASP A 128 -9.95 16.06 2.64
N GLY A 129 -9.65 15.32 1.59
CA GLY A 129 -8.41 15.46 0.82
C GLY A 129 -7.18 14.97 1.55
N ARG A 130 -7.28 13.89 2.32
CA ARG A 130 -6.17 13.33 3.10
C ARG A 130 -5.93 11.87 2.81
N ALA A 131 -4.67 11.47 2.84
CA ALA A 131 -4.24 10.09 2.94
C ALA A 131 -4.14 9.69 4.42
N VAL A 132 -4.67 8.51 4.75
CA VAL A 132 -4.66 7.98 6.12
C VAL A 132 -4.04 6.60 6.11
N LEU A 133 -2.99 6.41 6.90
CA LEU A 133 -2.43 5.09 7.17
C LEU A 133 -2.29 4.88 8.67
N SER A 134 -2.74 3.74 9.16
CA SER A 134 -2.65 3.39 10.57
C SER A 134 -2.58 1.89 10.77
N GLY A 135 -2.06 1.51 11.94
CA GLY A 135 -1.91 0.13 12.35
C GLY A 135 -0.99 0.02 13.54
N ARG A 136 -0.33 -1.12 13.65
CA ARG A 136 0.65 -1.39 14.70
C ARG A 136 1.78 -2.25 14.16
N TRP A 137 2.94 -2.15 14.77
CA TRP A 137 4.06 -3.03 14.50
C TRP A 137 4.66 -3.52 15.81
N ARG A 138 5.31 -4.69 15.73
CA ARG A 138 6.03 -5.30 16.85
C ARG A 138 7.38 -5.77 16.37
N LEU A 139 8.37 -5.54 17.21
CA LEU A 139 9.70 -6.13 17.11
C LEU A 139 9.82 -7.14 18.25
N LEU A 140 10.05 -8.40 17.89
CA LEU A 140 10.21 -9.50 18.82
C LEU A 140 11.66 -9.94 18.84
N ALA A 141 12.16 -10.34 20.00
CA ALA A 141 13.44 -11.04 20.09
C ALA A 141 13.37 -12.46 19.50
N GLU A 142 14.51 -13.11 19.35
CA GLU A 142 14.59 -14.48 18.84
C GLU A 142 13.82 -15.51 19.69
N ASP A 143 13.74 -15.27 21.00
CA ASP A 143 12.96 -16.08 21.95
C ASP A 143 11.46 -15.77 21.94
N GLY A 144 11.02 -14.77 21.14
CA GLY A 144 9.64 -14.34 21.02
C GLY A 144 9.21 -13.27 22.03
N SER A 145 10.09 -12.83 22.92
CA SER A 145 9.81 -11.72 23.82
C SER A 145 9.65 -10.40 23.05
N VAL A 146 8.78 -9.51 23.54
CA VAL A 146 8.51 -8.23 22.86
C VAL A 146 9.61 -7.24 23.19
N LEU A 147 10.43 -6.87 22.20
CA LEU A 147 11.41 -5.79 22.30
C LEU A 147 10.77 -4.42 22.21
N ARG A 148 9.84 -4.28 21.26
CA ARG A 148 9.09 -3.04 21.04
C ARG A 148 7.74 -3.34 20.40
N GLU A 149 6.72 -2.62 20.85
CA GLU A 149 5.41 -2.53 20.18
C GLU A 149 5.00 -1.06 20.11
N ALA A 150 4.52 -0.62 18.95
CA ALA A 150 4.03 0.73 18.79
C ALA A 150 2.89 0.79 17.77
N PRO A 151 1.86 1.60 18.01
CA PRO A 151 0.91 1.98 16.97
C PRO A 151 1.54 2.99 16.03
N PHE A 152 1.02 3.06 14.81
CA PHE A 152 1.25 4.18 13.91
C PHE A 152 -0.08 4.73 13.42
N ASN A 153 -0.14 6.03 13.29
CA ASN A 153 -1.29 6.73 12.75
C ASN A 153 -0.81 8.02 12.07
N GLN A 154 -0.85 8.03 10.76
CA GLN A 154 -0.43 9.16 9.97
C GLN A 154 -1.58 9.66 9.13
N VAL A 155 -1.73 10.97 9.08
CA VAL A 155 -2.71 11.68 8.27
C VAL A 155 -1.95 12.74 7.48
N ARG A 156 -1.95 12.60 6.16
CA ARG A 156 -1.19 13.45 5.25
C ARG A 156 -2.14 14.19 4.31
N VAL A 157 -1.94 15.49 4.18
CA VAL A 157 -2.73 16.31 3.24
C VAL A 157 -2.27 16.02 1.82
N LEU A 158 -3.20 15.79 0.91
CA LEU A 158 -2.87 15.60 -0.50
C LEU A 158 -2.44 16.95 -1.12
N PRO A 159 -1.31 16.98 -1.85
CA PRO A 159 -0.85 18.21 -2.50
C PRO A 159 -1.71 18.61 -3.71
N ALA A 160 -2.48 17.69 -4.24
CA ALA A 160 -3.41 17.87 -5.34
C ALA A 160 -4.54 16.83 -5.24
N ASP A 161 -5.64 17.07 -5.95
CA ASP A 161 -6.72 16.10 -6.05
C ASP A 161 -6.31 14.88 -6.89
N GLY A 162 -6.92 13.76 -6.60
CA GLY A 162 -6.84 12.54 -7.40
C GLY A 162 -5.99 11.42 -6.80
N TYR A 163 -6.15 10.26 -7.39
CA TYR A 163 -5.57 9.01 -6.87
C TYR A 163 -4.04 8.94 -6.99
N ASN A 164 -3.43 9.64 -7.94
CA ASN A 164 -1.96 9.72 -8.02
C ASN A 164 -1.38 10.39 -6.78
N ALA A 165 -1.96 11.52 -6.37
CA ALA A 165 -1.55 12.23 -5.16
C ALA A 165 -1.80 11.37 -3.92
N LEU A 166 -2.96 10.68 -3.85
CA LEU A 166 -3.27 9.77 -2.76
C LEU A 166 -2.22 8.65 -2.63
N VAL A 167 -1.93 7.94 -3.72
CA VAL A 167 -0.98 6.82 -3.71
C VAL A 167 0.43 7.30 -3.35
N SER A 168 0.85 8.47 -3.86
CA SER A 168 2.13 9.08 -3.51
C SER A 168 2.22 9.37 -2.01
N GLU A 169 1.20 10.00 -1.42
CA GLU A 169 1.20 10.35 0.01
C GLU A 169 1.11 9.12 0.92
N LEU A 170 0.40 8.07 0.52
CA LEU A 170 0.40 6.78 1.21
C LEU A 170 1.80 6.14 1.19
N GLY A 171 2.48 6.17 0.04
CA GLY A 171 3.85 5.70 -0.10
C GLY A 171 4.84 6.47 0.77
N LEU A 172 4.77 7.80 0.77
CA LEU A 172 5.61 8.66 1.64
C LEU A 172 5.37 8.40 3.12
N GLY A 173 4.10 8.22 3.52
CA GLY A 173 3.76 7.85 4.89
C GLY A 173 4.35 6.49 5.28
N TRP A 174 4.33 5.52 4.37
CA TRP A 174 4.96 4.23 4.61
C TRP A 174 6.47 4.35 4.79
N GLN A 175 7.15 5.12 3.95
CA GLN A 175 8.59 5.39 4.10
C GLN A 175 8.93 6.01 5.46
N GLN A 176 8.12 6.96 5.93
CA GLN A 176 8.29 7.57 7.25
C GLN A 176 8.11 6.54 8.39
N LEU A 177 7.19 5.59 8.25
CA LEU A 177 7.05 4.48 9.20
C LEU A 177 8.31 3.62 9.22
N LEU A 178 8.90 3.32 8.04
CA LEU A 178 10.13 2.54 7.95
C LEU A 178 11.33 3.24 8.60
N ASP A 179 11.40 4.58 8.56
CA ASP A 179 12.42 5.34 9.31
C ASP A 179 12.29 5.08 10.80
N GLN A 180 11.09 5.16 11.37
CA GLN A 180 10.84 4.91 12.79
C GLN A 180 11.19 3.47 13.20
N ILE A 181 10.79 2.49 12.38
CA ILE A 181 11.10 1.08 12.63
C ILE A 181 12.61 0.84 12.58
N ALA A 182 13.30 1.40 11.59
CA ALA A 182 14.74 1.25 11.45
C ALA A 182 15.50 1.83 12.66
N ASP A 183 15.04 2.96 13.20
CA ASP A 183 15.61 3.55 14.42
C ASP A 183 15.51 2.60 15.62
N GLU A 184 14.38 1.91 15.77
CA GLU A 184 14.21 0.94 16.87
C GLU A 184 15.01 -0.35 16.64
N VAL A 185 15.09 -0.84 15.39
CA VAL A 185 15.90 -2.03 15.06
C VAL A 185 17.37 -1.78 15.32
N ARG A 186 17.91 -0.59 14.98
CA ARG A 186 19.31 -0.25 15.24
C ARG A 186 19.73 -0.33 16.73
N LYS A 187 18.78 -0.14 17.64
CA LYS A 187 19.04 -0.25 19.09
C LYS A 187 19.25 -1.70 19.56
N GLN A 188 18.96 -2.68 18.68
CA GLN A 188 19.07 -4.11 19.00
C GLN A 188 20.39 -4.73 18.47
N GLY A 189 21.18 -4.01 17.73
CA GLY A 189 22.48 -4.41 17.21
C GLY A 189 23.59 -3.54 17.77
#